data_2581e58d0f4c1cdea6c20c6b29798460
#
_entry.id   2581e58d0f4c1cdea6c20c6b29798460
#
_cell.length_a   1.000
_cell.length_b   1.000
_cell.length_c   1.000
_cell.angle_alpha   90.00
_cell.angle_beta   90.00
_cell.angle_gamma   90.00
#
_symmetry.space_group_name_H-M   'P 1'
#
loop_
_entity.id
_entity.type
_entity.pdbx_description
1 polymer ?
#
loop_
_entity_poly.entity_id
_entity_poly.type
_entity_poly.pdbx_seq_one_letter_code
_entity_poly.pdbx_strand_id
1 'polypeptide(L)' 'MMKGTSNTGNDTAYVTGMLVLIRPEWDGDNALHVIAEWNGDRGFIRPVEWPNGGIIPTELVTAEMIQPATINP' A
#
# COMPACT_ATOMS: atom_id res chain seq x y z
N MET A 1 -18.06 -10.80 19.65
CA MET A 1 -17.55 -10.56 19.43
C MET A 1 -17.08 -10.41 18.95
N MET A 2 -17.00 -10.24 18.64
CA MET A 2 -16.43 -10.01 18.13
C MET A 2 -15.87 -9.84 17.69
N LYS A 3 -15.79 -9.64 17.53
CA LYS A 3 -15.11 -9.40 17.07
C LYS A 3 -14.32 -9.48 16.63
N GLY A 4 -14.22 -9.54 16.38
CA GLY A 4 -13.35 -9.46 15.97
C GLY A 4 -12.92 -9.56 15.46
N THR A 5 -12.73 -9.37 15.13
CA THR A 5 -12.11 -9.37 14.63
C THR A 5 -11.49 -9.28 14.12
N SER A 6 -11.32 -8.96 13.82
CA SER A 6 -10.66 -8.83 13.26
C SER A 6 -9.81 -8.73 12.93
N ASN A 7 -9.31 -8.71 12.89
CA ASN A 7 -8.52 -8.55 12.61
C ASN A 7 -7.53 -8.76 12.02
N THR A 8 -6.97 -8.55 12.34
CA THR A 8 -6.00 -9.04 11.38
C THR A 8 -5.34 -7.87 10.67
N GLY A 9 -4.52 -8.15 9.62
CA GLY A 9 -3.84 -7.09 8.91
C GLY A 9 -4.74 -6.05 8.27
N ASN A 10 -6.03 -6.32 8.23
CA ASN A 10 -6.98 -5.38 7.64
C ASN A 10 -7.30 -4.21 8.53
N ASP A 11 -6.79 -4.26 9.77
CA ASP A 11 -7.02 -3.16 10.69
C ASP A 11 -6.05 -2.00 10.49
N THR A 12 -5.15 -2.13 9.53
CA THR A 12 -4.18 -1.09 9.29
C THR A 12 -4.86 0.18 8.79
N ALA A 13 -4.55 1.29 9.43
CA ALA A 13 -5.06 2.58 8.99
C ALA A 13 -4.06 3.20 8.03
N TYR A 14 -4.37 3.12 6.74
CA TYR A 14 -3.49 3.66 5.71
C TYR A 14 -3.69 5.16 5.58
N VAL A 15 -2.59 5.86 5.43
CA VAL A 15 -2.61 7.32 5.29
C VAL A 15 -1.62 7.74 4.21
N THR A 16 -1.82 8.93 3.68
CA THR A 16 -0.93 9.52 2.69
C THR A 16 0.50 9.58 3.23
N GLY A 17 1.45 9.18 2.40
CA GLY A 17 2.85 9.19 2.77
C GLY A 17 3.35 7.88 3.34
N MET A 18 2.45 6.96 3.64
CA MET A 18 2.83 5.68 4.21
C MET A 18 3.46 4.79 3.16
N LEU A 19 4.50 4.04 3.54
CA LEU A 19 5.17 3.13 2.64
C LEU A 19 4.49 1.78 2.68
N VAL A 20 4.26 1.20 1.49
CA VAL A 20 3.53 -0.05 1.36
C VAL A 20 4.17 -0.91 0.27
N LEU A 21 3.81 -2.19 0.30
CA LEU A 21 4.16 -3.14 -0.73
C LEU A 21 2.88 -3.74 -1.27
N ILE A 22 2.88 -4.07 -2.55
CA ILE A 22 1.77 -4.82 -3.13
C ILE A 22 1.96 -6.28 -2.77
N ARG A 23 0.89 -6.92 -2.28
CA ARG A 23 0.98 -8.31 -1.84
C ARG A 23 1.29 -9.22 -3.01
N PRO A 24 2.03 -10.31 -2.76
CA PRO A 24 2.39 -11.24 -3.86
C PRO A 24 1.19 -11.79 -4.59
N GLU A 25 0.05 -11.99 -3.92
CA GLU A 25 -1.16 -12.48 -4.57
C GLU A 25 -1.66 -11.54 -5.66
N TRP A 26 -1.22 -10.29 -5.61
CA TRP A 26 -1.62 -9.27 -6.57
C TRP A 26 -0.43 -8.86 -7.45
N ASP A 27 0.46 -9.82 -7.70
CA ASP A 27 1.63 -9.62 -8.55
C ASP A 27 2.62 -8.61 -7.98
N GLY A 28 2.70 -8.55 -6.67
CA GLY A 28 3.67 -7.69 -6.02
C GLY A 28 5.08 -8.19 -6.28
N ASP A 29 5.99 -7.25 -6.52
CA ASP A 29 7.39 -7.56 -6.83
C ASP A 29 8.34 -7.03 -5.78
N ASN A 30 7.84 -6.74 -4.57
CA ASN A 30 8.61 -6.18 -3.47
C ASN A 30 9.10 -4.76 -3.73
N ALA A 31 8.60 -4.12 -4.76
CA ALA A 31 8.94 -2.73 -5.00
C ALA A 31 8.23 -1.84 -3.98
N LEU A 32 8.98 -0.91 -3.42
CA LEU A 32 8.43 -0.02 -2.40
C LEU A 32 7.56 1.03 -3.07
N HIS A 33 6.39 1.24 -2.48
CA HIS A 33 5.43 2.23 -2.96
C HIS A 33 5.08 3.19 -1.83
N VAL A 34 4.54 4.33 -2.19
CA VAL A 34 4.08 5.30 -1.20
C VAL A 34 2.62 5.63 -1.52
N ILE A 35 1.83 5.78 -0.46
CA ILE A 35 0.44 6.16 -0.62
C ILE A 35 0.37 7.63 -0.98
N ALA A 36 -0.16 7.91 -2.17
CA ALA A 36 -0.33 9.28 -2.63
C ALA A 36 -1.64 9.87 -2.09
N GLU A 37 -2.66 9.03 -2.00
CA GLU A 37 -3.97 9.48 -1.54
C GLU A 37 -4.71 8.26 -1.01
N TRP A 38 -5.43 8.43 0.10
CA TRP A 38 -6.19 7.31 0.67
C TRP A 38 -7.56 7.78 1.08
N ASN A 39 -8.57 6.98 0.75
CA ASN A 39 -9.96 7.32 1.05
C ASN A 39 -10.70 6.06 1.47
N GLY A 40 -10.88 5.89 2.78
CA GLY A 40 -11.61 4.74 3.31
C GLY A 40 -10.81 3.45 3.17
N ASP A 41 -11.20 2.61 2.24
CA ASP A 41 -10.57 1.32 2.05
C ASP A 41 -9.79 1.22 0.74
N ARG A 42 -9.57 2.35 0.07
CA ARG A 42 -8.88 2.36 -1.22
C ARG A 42 -8.12 3.67 -1.40
N GLY A 43 -7.23 3.67 -2.34
CA GLY A 43 -6.48 4.87 -2.63
C GLY A 43 -5.53 4.67 -3.78
N PHE A 44 -4.65 5.63 -3.95
CA PHE A 44 -3.66 5.61 -5.02
C PHE A 44 -2.28 5.48 -4.43
N ILE A 45 -1.46 4.64 -5.05
CA ILE A 45 -0.06 4.49 -4.66
C ILE A 45 0.82 4.73 -5.90
N ARG A 46 2.07 5.03 -5.63
CA ARG A 46 3.05 5.22 -6.70
C ARG A 46 4.37 4.63 -6.23
N PRO A 47 5.23 4.20 -7.17
CA PRO A 47 6.53 3.66 -6.78
C PRO A 47 7.40 4.75 -6.18
N VAL A 48 8.18 4.36 -5.18
CA VAL A 48 9.12 5.28 -4.54
C VAL A 48 10.28 5.59 -5.47
N GLU A 49 10.74 4.57 -6.20
CA GLU A 49 11.85 4.74 -7.13
C GLU A 49 11.34 4.66 -8.56
N TRP A 50 11.70 5.65 -9.35
CA TRP A 50 11.26 5.70 -10.73
C TRP A 50 12.34 6.38 -11.56
N PRO A 51 12.63 5.86 -12.76
CA PRO A 51 13.68 6.47 -13.60
C PRO A 51 13.40 7.94 -13.89
N ASN A 52 14.47 8.70 -13.95
CA ASN A 52 14.37 10.12 -14.27
C ASN A 52 13.73 10.33 -15.63
N GLY A 53 12.90 11.36 -15.70
CA GLY A 53 12.30 11.75 -16.95
C GLY A 53 11.05 10.98 -17.30
N GLY A 54 10.68 10.00 -16.51
CA GLY A 54 9.47 9.24 -16.76
C GLY A 54 8.27 9.81 -16.01
N ILE A 55 7.10 9.52 -16.52
CA ILE A 55 5.87 9.85 -15.82
C ILE A 55 5.65 8.76 -14.77
N ILE A 56 5.53 9.18 -13.50
CA ILE A 56 5.35 8.23 -12.42
C ILE A 56 3.92 7.69 -12.47
N PRO A 57 3.74 6.38 -12.65
CA PRO A 57 2.40 5.82 -12.67
C PRO A 57 1.75 5.87 -11.31
N THR A 58 0.45 6.09 -11.30
CA THR A 58 -0.35 6.05 -10.09
C THR A 58 -1.33 4.90 -10.24
N GLU A 59 -1.39 4.07 -9.22
CA GLU A 59 -2.16 2.85 -9.29
C GLU A 59 -3.24 2.85 -8.22
N LEU A 60 -4.47 2.52 -8.61
CA LEU A 60 -5.59 2.41 -7.67
C LEU A 60 -5.53 1.05 -7.00
N VAL A 61 -5.55 1.05 -5.67
CA VAL A 61 -5.50 -0.19 -4.90
C VAL A 61 -6.51 -0.12 -3.77
N THR A 62 -6.89 -1.32 -3.29
CA THR A 62 -7.67 -1.44 -2.07
C THR A 62 -6.76 -1.93 -0.95
N ALA A 63 -7.26 -1.84 0.28
CA ALA A 63 -6.45 -2.22 1.44
C ALA A 63 -6.00 -3.67 1.37
N GLU A 64 -6.82 -4.54 0.76
CA GLU A 64 -6.46 -5.97 0.71
C GLU A 64 -5.35 -6.26 -0.30
N MET A 65 -5.06 -5.32 -1.19
CA MET A 65 -4.03 -5.52 -2.21
C MET A 65 -2.65 -5.16 -1.73
N ILE A 66 -2.55 -4.46 -0.62
CA ILE A 66 -1.27 -3.95 -0.14
C ILE A 66 -1.05 -4.33 1.31
N GLN A 67 0.17 -4.14 1.76
CA GLN A 67 0.54 -4.36 3.15
C GLN A 67 1.56 -3.31 3.53
N PRO A 68 1.63 -2.94 4.81
CA PRO A 68 2.63 -1.96 5.24
C PRO A 68 4.03 -2.47 4.95
N ALA A 69 4.89 -1.59 4.46
CA ALA A 69 6.29 -1.94 4.29
C ALA A 69 6.97 -1.79 5.64
N THR A 70 7.54 -2.89 6.13
CA THR A 70 8.26 -2.86 7.38
C THR A 70 9.73 -2.60 7.07
N ILE A 71 10.21 -1.45 7.52
CA ILE A 71 11.60 -1.09 7.33
C ILE A 71 12.29 -1.18 8.67
N ASN A 72 13.22 -2.11 8.77
CA ASN A 72 13.97 -2.29 10.00
C ASN A 72 15.31 -1.58 9.89
N PRO A 73 15.66 -0.79 10.90
CA PRO A 73 16.95 -0.11 10.89
C PRO A 73 18.11 -1.08 11.03
#